data_4ac333c53ef74a24a99ae447be08876f
#
_entry.id   4ac333c53ef74a24a99ae447be08876f
#
_cell.length_a   1.000
_cell.length_b   1.000
_cell.length_c   1.000
_cell.angle_alpha   90.00
_cell.angle_beta   90.00
_cell.angle_gamma   90.00
#
_symmetry.space_group_name_H-M   'P 1'
#
loop_
_entity.id
_entity.type
_entity.pdbx_description
1 polymer ?
#
loop_
_entity_poly.entity_id
_entity_poly.type
_entity_poly.pdbx_seq_one_letter_code
_entity_poly.pdbx_strand_id
1 'polypeptide(L)'
;MNIDENASLRPFNTFGLDARARVLAQYDSADELRALIEGGLLGGSRAIHVGRGSNLLFVSDCFDGVVLHSRIEGFEIRPDATVKAGAGMTFDALVEVTVNAGLSGLENLSLIPGEVGASAVQNIGAYGVEAADRIVCVDTVDMTDGSSRCFEASECGYGYRDSIFKHPDFKHYAVTSVTFRLDREFAPVLTYRGLAEAMEGRELTPRAVRDAVIGLRRSKLPDPDELGNGGSFFKNPVVPLTKAHELQELHPAMPSWPAGDDGVKLSAGWLIEQCGWKGRSLGRAGVYGRQALVLVNLGGATGRELSLIHISEPTRHLRIS
;
A
#
# COMPACT_ATOMS: atom_id res chain seq x y z
N MET A 1 2.06 20.72 -14.47
CA MET A 1 1.23 21.15 -13.29
C MET A 1 -0.21 21.39 -13.71
N ASN A 2 -1.19 20.86 -12.96
CA ASN A 2 -2.63 21.09 -13.17
C ASN A 2 -3.30 21.32 -11.82
N ILE A 3 -4.26 22.29 -11.75
CA ILE A 3 -5.02 22.61 -10.53
C ILE A 3 -6.50 22.64 -10.91
N ASP A 4 -7.28 21.77 -10.28
CA ASP A 4 -8.73 21.64 -10.52
C ASP A 4 -9.48 21.91 -9.22
N GLU A 5 -10.44 22.84 -9.27
CA GLU A 5 -11.37 23.09 -8.17
C GLU A 5 -12.55 22.11 -8.20
N ASN A 6 -13.06 21.75 -7.02
CA ASN A 6 -14.18 20.82 -6.87
C ASN A 6 -13.96 19.54 -7.70
N ALA A 7 -12.74 19.00 -7.65
CA ALA A 7 -12.30 17.88 -8.48
C ALA A 7 -12.84 16.53 -7.98
N SER A 8 -13.18 15.63 -8.92
CA SER A 8 -13.53 14.25 -8.56
C SER A 8 -12.28 13.49 -8.09
N LEU A 9 -12.40 12.81 -6.96
CA LEU A 9 -11.38 11.91 -6.41
C LEU A 9 -11.62 10.44 -6.80
N ARG A 10 -12.60 10.16 -7.64
CA ARG A 10 -12.88 8.79 -8.09
C ARG A 10 -11.68 8.11 -8.79
N PRO A 11 -10.88 8.80 -9.63
CA PRO A 11 -9.66 8.23 -10.20
C PRO A 11 -8.53 8.03 -9.17
N PHE A 12 -8.63 8.63 -7.99
CA PHE A 12 -7.63 8.64 -6.93
C PHE A 12 -8.05 7.83 -5.70
N ASN A 13 -8.93 6.86 -5.88
CA ASN A 13 -9.22 5.83 -4.88
C ASN A 13 -9.68 4.54 -5.57
N THR A 14 -9.08 3.44 -5.19
CA THR A 14 -9.35 2.12 -5.79
C THR A 14 -10.68 1.51 -5.35
N PHE A 15 -11.38 2.08 -4.36
CA PHE A 15 -12.76 1.73 -4.06
C PHE A 15 -13.76 2.29 -5.08
N GLY A 16 -13.34 3.21 -5.95
CA GLY A 16 -14.21 3.86 -6.93
C GLY A 16 -15.30 4.74 -6.30
N LEU A 17 -15.03 5.29 -5.10
CA LEU A 17 -15.95 6.18 -4.39
C LEU A 17 -16.05 7.52 -5.10
N ASP A 18 -17.28 8.04 -5.17
CA ASP A 18 -17.56 9.35 -5.74
C ASP A 18 -17.37 10.45 -4.68
N ALA A 19 -16.09 10.66 -4.30
CA ALA A 19 -15.67 11.74 -3.42
C ALA A 19 -15.09 12.89 -4.24
N ARG A 20 -15.10 14.09 -3.69
CA ARG A 20 -14.53 15.30 -4.32
C ARG A 20 -13.53 15.96 -3.41
N ALA A 21 -12.57 16.69 -3.97
CA ALA A 21 -11.70 17.60 -3.25
C ALA A 21 -12.07 19.05 -3.53
N ARG A 22 -11.89 19.94 -2.56
CA ARG A 22 -12.01 21.37 -2.81
C ARG A 22 -11.02 21.80 -3.89
N VAL A 23 -9.77 21.33 -3.80
CA VAL A 23 -8.73 21.53 -4.81
C VAL A 23 -7.97 20.21 -4.99
N LEU A 24 -7.72 19.83 -6.24
CA LEU A 24 -6.77 18.81 -6.63
C LEU A 24 -5.64 19.48 -7.39
N ALA A 25 -4.41 19.33 -6.90
CA ALA A 25 -3.22 19.83 -7.57
C ALA A 25 -2.30 18.66 -7.97
N GLN A 26 -2.02 18.56 -9.26
CA GLN A 26 -1.13 17.56 -9.85
C GLN A 26 0.14 18.22 -10.33
N TYR A 27 1.28 17.60 -10.07
CA TYR A 27 2.59 18.14 -10.44
C TYR A 27 3.50 17.06 -11.04
N ASP A 28 4.35 17.49 -12.00
CA ASP A 28 5.20 16.61 -12.81
C ASP A 28 6.68 16.68 -12.39
N SER A 29 7.03 17.56 -11.45
CA SER A 29 8.39 17.69 -10.92
C SER A 29 8.41 18.23 -9.48
N ALA A 30 9.53 18.04 -8.77
CA ALA A 30 9.74 18.65 -7.46
C ALA A 30 9.69 20.20 -7.51
N ASP A 31 10.14 20.80 -8.63
CA ASP A 31 10.11 22.24 -8.83
C ASP A 31 8.67 22.75 -8.98
N GLU A 32 7.81 22.03 -9.66
CA GLU A 32 6.38 22.37 -9.72
C GLU A 32 5.70 22.25 -8.35
N LEU A 33 6.07 21.24 -7.54
CA LEU A 33 5.56 21.15 -6.17
C LEU A 33 6.02 22.36 -5.34
N ARG A 34 7.29 22.77 -5.45
CA ARG A 34 7.78 23.99 -4.77
C ARG A 34 7.01 25.23 -5.21
N ALA A 35 6.77 25.38 -6.51
CA ALA A 35 5.99 26.51 -7.03
C ALA A 35 4.56 26.53 -6.46
N LEU A 36 3.91 25.37 -6.25
CA LEU A 36 2.60 25.29 -5.58
C LEU A 36 2.68 25.75 -4.11
N ILE A 37 3.74 25.39 -3.41
CA ILE A 37 3.97 25.77 -2.01
C ILE A 37 4.24 27.28 -1.91
N GLU A 38 5.17 27.81 -2.70
CA GLU A 38 5.54 29.22 -2.75
C GLU A 38 4.35 30.09 -3.19
N GLY A 39 3.51 29.58 -4.10
CA GLY A 39 2.26 30.22 -4.53
C GLY A 39 1.17 30.25 -3.45
N GLY A 40 1.41 29.70 -2.27
CA GLY A 40 0.51 29.74 -1.12
C GLY A 40 -0.69 28.78 -1.21
N LEU A 41 -0.70 27.82 -2.16
CA LEU A 41 -1.79 26.88 -2.33
C LEU A 41 -2.10 26.07 -1.05
N LEU A 42 -1.07 25.76 -0.27
CA LEU A 42 -1.18 24.98 0.97
C LEU A 42 -1.42 25.83 2.20
N GLY A 43 -1.32 27.17 2.09
CA GLY A 43 -1.39 28.11 3.21
C GLY A 43 -2.71 28.03 3.96
N GLY A 44 -2.68 27.55 5.22
CA GLY A 44 -3.85 27.44 6.11
C GLY A 44 -4.89 26.40 5.71
N SER A 45 -4.69 25.64 4.64
CA SER A 45 -5.59 24.59 4.20
C SER A 45 -5.15 23.21 4.69
N ARG A 46 -6.10 22.32 4.97
CA ARG A 46 -5.78 20.89 5.11
C ARG A 46 -5.23 20.40 3.79
N ALA A 47 -4.06 19.77 3.83
CA ALA A 47 -3.47 19.16 2.65
C ALA A 47 -3.20 17.67 2.89
N ILE A 48 -3.44 16.85 1.86
CA ILE A 48 -3.03 15.44 1.84
C ILE A 48 -2.33 15.15 0.53
N HIS A 49 -1.29 14.33 0.59
CA HIS A 49 -0.65 13.78 -0.59
C HIS A 49 -1.20 12.39 -0.88
N VAL A 50 -1.69 12.16 -2.09
CA VAL A 50 -2.39 10.93 -2.49
C VAL A 50 -1.72 10.37 -3.75
N GLY A 51 -1.39 9.08 -3.73
CA GLY A 51 -1.08 8.34 -4.95
C GLY A 51 -2.36 7.85 -5.62
N ARG A 52 -2.40 6.61 -6.09
CA ARG A 52 -3.62 5.99 -6.65
C ARG A 52 -4.72 5.69 -5.62
N GLY A 53 -4.52 6.05 -4.36
CA GLY A 53 -5.51 5.88 -3.30
C GLY A 53 -5.85 4.44 -2.95
N SER A 54 -4.97 3.49 -3.24
CA SER A 54 -5.18 2.07 -2.95
C SER A 54 -5.17 1.71 -1.45
N ASN A 55 -4.79 2.67 -0.60
CA ASN A 55 -4.78 2.53 0.86
C ASN A 55 -5.54 3.67 1.55
N LEU A 56 -6.53 4.24 0.86
CA LEU A 56 -7.35 5.33 1.38
C LEU A 56 -8.84 4.98 1.33
N LEU A 57 -9.58 5.44 2.33
CA LEU A 57 -11.03 5.40 2.38
C LEU A 57 -11.58 6.80 2.62
N PHE A 58 -12.20 7.40 1.62
CA PHE A 58 -12.92 8.67 1.77
C PHE A 58 -14.29 8.40 2.40
N VAL A 59 -14.44 8.74 3.69
CA VAL A 59 -15.70 8.53 4.43
C VAL A 59 -16.69 9.68 4.25
N SER A 60 -16.26 10.81 3.71
CA SER A 60 -17.07 11.99 3.38
C SER A 60 -17.10 12.17 1.87
N ASP A 61 -18.20 12.71 1.36
CA ASP A 61 -18.39 12.97 -0.06
C ASP A 61 -17.49 14.12 -0.56
N CYS A 62 -16.98 14.95 0.35
CA CYS A 62 -16.06 16.04 0.03
C CYS A 62 -14.91 16.09 1.05
N PHE A 63 -13.70 16.22 0.53
CA PHE A 63 -12.51 16.60 1.30
C PHE A 63 -12.33 18.13 1.19
N ASP A 64 -12.61 18.83 2.27
CA ASP A 64 -12.44 20.28 2.34
C ASP A 64 -10.96 20.63 2.56
N GLY A 65 -10.21 20.59 1.48
CA GLY A 65 -8.77 20.81 1.49
C GLY A 65 -8.13 20.66 0.13
N VAL A 66 -6.82 20.61 0.12
CA VAL A 66 -5.99 20.39 -1.07
C VAL A 66 -5.55 18.94 -1.12
N VAL A 67 -5.85 18.26 -2.21
CA VAL A 67 -5.28 16.96 -2.53
C VAL A 67 -4.12 17.17 -3.49
N LEU A 68 -2.93 16.75 -3.11
CA LEU A 68 -1.74 16.75 -3.94
C LEU A 68 -1.55 15.36 -4.57
N HIS A 69 -1.22 15.32 -5.85
CA HIS A 69 -0.91 14.08 -6.55
C HIS A 69 0.34 14.24 -7.40
N SER A 70 1.34 13.39 -7.17
CA SER A 70 2.58 13.38 -7.95
C SER A 70 2.37 12.65 -9.27
N ARG A 71 2.77 13.28 -10.37
CA ARG A 71 2.94 12.66 -11.67
C ARG A 71 4.42 12.61 -12.07
N ILE A 72 5.31 12.67 -11.08
CA ILE A 72 6.75 12.49 -11.33
C ILE A 72 6.97 11.04 -11.76
N GLU A 73 7.06 10.83 -13.06
CA GLU A 73 7.31 9.54 -13.68
C GLU A 73 8.79 9.38 -14.06
N GLY A 74 9.12 8.20 -14.59
CA GLY A 74 10.45 7.88 -15.07
C GLY A 74 11.32 7.16 -14.02
N PHE A 75 12.38 6.56 -14.53
CA PHE A 75 13.36 5.82 -13.74
C PHE A 75 14.74 5.90 -14.36
N GLU A 76 15.76 5.69 -13.52
CA GLU A 76 17.16 5.57 -13.91
C GLU A 76 17.73 4.29 -13.31
N ILE A 77 18.26 3.40 -14.17
CA ILE A 77 19.01 2.21 -13.72
C ILE A 77 20.50 2.54 -13.83
N ARG A 78 21.19 2.47 -12.70
CA ARG A 78 22.63 2.76 -12.61
C ARG A 78 23.50 1.51 -12.75
N PRO A 79 24.80 1.66 -13.09
CA PRO A 79 25.72 0.53 -13.24
C PRO A 79 25.87 -0.35 -12.00
N ASP A 80 25.71 0.22 -10.80
CA ASP A 80 25.76 -0.46 -9.51
C ASP A 80 24.46 -1.18 -9.10
N ALA A 81 23.52 -1.31 -10.04
CA ALA A 81 22.17 -1.87 -9.86
C ALA A 81 21.28 -1.07 -8.90
N THR A 82 21.61 0.18 -8.59
CA THR A 82 20.62 1.08 -7.98
C THR A 82 19.66 1.58 -9.03
N VAL A 83 18.38 1.73 -8.62
CA VAL A 83 17.29 2.21 -9.47
C VAL A 83 16.60 3.35 -8.77
N LYS A 84 16.69 4.56 -9.35
CA LYS A 84 15.93 5.72 -8.87
C LYS A 84 14.65 5.82 -9.70
N ALA A 85 13.50 5.93 -9.03
CA ALA A 85 12.19 6.01 -9.70
C ALA A 85 11.37 7.17 -9.16
N GLY A 86 10.64 7.85 -10.03
CA GLY A 86 9.74 8.95 -9.70
C GLY A 86 8.54 8.48 -8.86
N ALA A 87 8.10 9.30 -7.91
CA ALA A 87 7.06 8.93 -6.93
C ALA A 87 5.70 8.62 -7.56
N GLY A 88 5.38 9.22 -8.72
CA GLY A 88 4.12 9.01 -9.45
C GLY A 88 4.13 7.80 -10.38
N MET A 89 5.29 7.18 -10.62
CA MET A 89 5.36 5.94 -11.41
C MET A 89 4.60 4.82 -10.70
N THR A 90 3.82 4.02 -11.43
CA THR A 90 3.16 2.86 -10.81
C THR A 90 4.21 1.85 -10.34
N PHE A 91 4.00 1.29 -9.15
CA PHE A 91 4.98 0.38 -8.58
C PHE A 91 5.15 -0.90 -9.40
N ASP A 92 4.06 -1.43 -9.97
CA ASP A 92 4.15 -2.63 -10.82
C ASP A 92 4.89 -2.38 -12.14
N ALA A 93 4.82 -1.16 -12.72
CA ALA A 93 5.62 -0.78 -13.86
C ALA A 93 7.12 -0.74 -13.51
N LEU A 94 7.48 -0.24 -12.31
CA LEU A 94 8.86 -0.32 -11.83
C LEU A 94 9.33 -1.77 -11.71
N VAL A 95 8.52 -2.65 -11.11
CA VAL A 95 8.87 -4.08 -11.03
C VAL A 95 9.08 -4.69 -12.41
N GLU A 96 8.20 -4.37 -13.37
CA GLU A 96 8.31 -4.89 -14.72
C GLU A 96 9.59 -4.46 -15.43
N VAL A 97 9.91 -3.17 -15.37
CA VAL A 97 11.13 -2.66 -16.05
C VAL A 97 12.41 -3.19 -15.42
N THR A 98 12.45 -3.37 -14.10
CA THR A 98 13.61 -3.92 -13.40
C THR A 98 13.81 -5.40 -13.71
N VAL A 99 12.74 -6.20 -13.71
CA VAL A 99 12.79 -7.61 -14.12
C VAL A 99 13.22 -7.75 -15.58
N ASN A 100 12.72 -6.90 -16.48
CA ASN A 100 13.13 -6.87 -17.90
C ASN A 100 14.60 -6.48 -18.08
N ALA A 101 15.15 -5.67 -17.18
CA ALA A 101 16.56 -5.29 -17.15
C ALA A 101 17.48 -6.37 -16.53
N GLY A 102 16.92 -7.53 -16.14
CA GLY A 102 17.65 -8.61 -15.49
C GLY A 102 18.04 -8.31 -14.04
N LEU A 103 17.31 -7.39 -13.38
CA LEU A 103 17.48 -7.09 -11.97
C LEU A 103 16.43 -7.84 -11.13
N SER A 104 16.79 -8.17 -9.91
CA SER A 104 15.95 -8.92 -8.96
C SER A 104 15.86 -8.23 -7.61
N GLY A 105 14.79 -8.54 -6.86
CA GLY A 105 14.53 -8.05 -5.51
C GLY A 105 13.17 -7.38 -5.34
N LEU A 106 12.45 -7.04 -6.43
CA LEU A 106 11.11 -6.49 -6.39
C LEU A 106 10.03 -7.42 -6.96
N GLU A 107 10.38 -8.53 -7.59
CA GLU A 107 9.48 -9.45 -8.30
C GLU A 107 8.36 -10.01 -7.41
N ASN A 108 8.62 -10.22 -6.12
CA ASN A 108 7.61 -10.64 -5.13
C ASN A 108 6.55 -9.56 -4.87
N LEU A 109 6.83 -8.30 -5.17
CA LEU A 109 5.93 -7.17 -4.99
C LEU A 109 5.11 -6.85 -6.24
N SER A 110 5.12 -7.74 -7.23
CA SER A 110 4.39 -7.58 -8.49
C SER A 110 2.90 -7.39 -8.29
N LEU A 111 2.28 -6.59 -9.18
CA LEU A 111 0.85 -6.30 -9.21
C LEU A 111 0.30 -5.70 -7.90
N ILE A 112 1.14 -5.10 -7.04
CA ILE A 112 0.65 -4.31 -5.92
C ILE A 112 0.15 -2.98 -6.48
N PRO A 113 -1.15 -2.64 -6.28
CA PRO A 113 -1.67 -1.37 -6.75
C PRO A 113 -1.06 -0.21 -5.94
N GLY A 114 -0.79 0.90 -6.62
CA GLY A 114 -0.21 2.09 -6.01
C GLY A 114 1.03 2.56 -6.77
N GLU A 115 1.69 3.56 -6.21
CA GLU A 115 2.82 4.26 -6.82
C GLU A 115 4.08 4.10 -5.99
N VAL A 116 5.21 4.38 -6.62
CA VAL A 116 6.55 4.29 -6.02
C VAL A 116 6.65 5.11 -4.73
N GLY A 117 6.18 6.36 -4.72
CA GLY A 117 6.20 7.18 -3.50
C GLY A 117 5.38 6.57 -2.38
N ALA A 118 4.18 6.08 -2.67
CA ALA A 118 3.31 5.43 -1.70
C ALA A 118 3.90 4.12 -1.17
N SER A 119 4.73 3.42 -1.96
CA SER A 119 5.41 2.20 -1.55
C SER A 119 6.37 2.44 -0.38
N ALA A 120 7.11 3.55 -0.42
CA ALA A 120 8.01 3.97 0.64
C ALA A 120 7.25 4.44 1.90
N VAL A 121 6.16 5.19 1.73
CA VAL A 121 5.33 5.66 2.86
C VAL A 121 4.71 4.49 3.63
N GLN A 122 4.17 3.50 2.92
CA GLN A 122 3.44 2.38 3.52
C GLN A 122 4.35 1.19 3.90
N ASN A 123 5.60 1.17 3.46
CA ASN A 123 6.45 -0.02 3.47
C ASN A 123 5.66 -1.22 2.93
N ILE A 124 5.28 -1.15 1.64
CA ILE A 124 4.49 -2.21 1.02
C ILE A 124 5.25 -3.54 1.10
N GLY A 125 4.51 -4.63 1.25
CA GLY A 125 5.13 -5.95 1.35
C GLY A 125 4.16 -7.07 0.99
N ALA A 126 4.68 -8.06 0.32
CA ALA A 126 3.96 -9.27 -0.07
C ALA A 126 4.95 -10.41 -0.33
N TYR A 127 4.47 -11.64 -0.18
CA TYR A 127 5.20 -12.87 -0.53
C TYR A 127 6.63 -12.96 0.05
N GLY A 128 6.79 -12.46 1.29
CA GLY A 128 8.05 -12.56 2.05
C GLY A 128 9.06 -11.43 1.81
N VAL A 129 8.69 -10.40 1.03
CA VAL A 129 9.52 -9.22 0.74
C VAL A 129 8.77 -7.94 1.15
N GLU A 130 9.48 -6.97 1.69
CA GLU A 130 9.00 -5.61 1.93
C GLU A 130 9.81 -4.58 1.09
N ALA A 131 9.22 -3.43 0.77
CA ALA A 131 9.90 -2.39 0.01
C ALA A 131 11.17 -1.90 0.74
N ALA A 132 11.12 -1.83 2.07
CA ALA A 132 12.25 -1.44 2.92
C ALA A 132 13.49 -2.33 2.73
N ASP A 133 13.32 -3.61 2.34
CA ASP A 133 14.44 -4.53 2.09
C ASP A 133 15.32 -4.04 0.93
N ARG A 134 14.80 -3.17 0.09
CA ARG A 134 15.44 -2.70 -1.14
C ARG A 134 15.62 -1.18 -1.22
N ILE A 135 14.92 -0.40 -0.39
CA ILE A 135 15.03 1.07 -0.36
C ILE A 135 16.40 1.47 0.17
N VAL A 136 17.07 2.37 -0.56
CA VAL A 136 18.33 3.01 -0.16
C VAL A 136 18.04 4.38 0.44
N CYS A 137 17.29 5.21 -0.31
CA CYS A 137 16.88 6.53 0.17
C CYS A 137 15.56 6.99 -0.47
N VAL A 138 14.96 7.97 0.17
CA VAL A 138 13.69 8.60 -0.22
C VAL A 138 13.89 10.10 -0.35
N ASP A 139 13.80 10.62 -1.58
CA ASP A 139 13.85 12.06 -1.81
C ASP A 139 12.47 12.68 -1.57
N THR A 140 12.46 13.81 -0.87
CA THR A 140 11.23 14.49 -0.47
C THR A 140 11.33 16.00 -0.65
N VAL A 141 10.17 16.64 -0.66
CA VAL A 141 9.99 18.08 -0.50
C VAL A 141 9.15 18.33 0.75
N ASP A 142 9.62 19.20 1.63
CA ASP A 142 8.86 19.67 2.76
C ASP A 142 7.73 20.60 2.29
N MET A 143 6.49 20.23 2.54
CA MET A 143 5.31 21.00 2.11
C MET A 143 5.09 22.26 2.92
N THR A 144 5.89 22.53 3.96
CA THR A 144 5.78 23.73 4.79
C THR A 144 6.64 24.87 4.26
N ASP A 145 7.81 24.58 3.68
CA ASP A 145 8.78 25.58 3.23
C ASP A 145 9.39 25.33 1.84
N GLY A 146 9.06 24.21 1.20
CA GLY A 146 9.58 23.82 -0.12
C GLY A 146 11.00 23.26 -0.11
N SER A 147 11.64 23.11 1.06
CA SER A 147 12.98 22.56 1.15
C SER A 147 13.03 21.08 0.74
N SER A 148 14.16 20.66 0.18
CA SER A 148 14.39 19.27 -0.19
C SER A 148 15.13 18.51 0.90
N ARG A 149 14.71 17.29 1.16
CA ARG A 149 15.44 16.36 2.03
C ARG A 149 15.48 14.97 1.43
N CYS A 150 16.64 14.33 1.49
CA CYS A 150 16.81 12.90 1.24
C CYS A 150 16.89 12.19 2.59
N PHE A 151 16.02 11.19 2.79
CA PHE A 151 16.06 10.32 3.97
C PHE A 151 16.73 9.02 3.57
N GLU A 152 17.83 8.65 4.22
CA GLU A 152 18.39 7.30 4.11
C GLU A 152 17.41 6.27 4.67
N ALA A 153 17.46 5.03 4.19
CA ALA A 153 16.53 3.97 4.63
C ALA A 153 16.53 3.78 6.16
N SER A 154 17.68 3.95 6.82
CA SER A 154 17.83 3.88 8.27
C SER A 154 17.11 4.99 9.03
N GLU A 155 16.88 6.15 8.39
CA GLU A 155 16.13 7.28 8.96
C GLU A 155 14.62 7.13 8.80
N CYS A 156 14.18 6.26 7.87
CA CYS A 156 12.76 6.10 7.53
C CYS A 156 11.96 5.31 8.58
N GLY A 157 12.59 4.76 9.62
CA GLY A 157 11.90 4.05 10.71
C GLY A 157 10.95 2.95 10.24
N TYR A 158 11.35 2.19 9.23
CA TYR A 158 10.49 1.17 8.61
C TYR A 158 10.09 0.08 9.59
N GLY A 159 8.82 -0.26 9.56
CA GLY A 159 8.22 -1.35 10.29
C GLY A 159 7.10 -2.01 9.46
N TYR A 160 6.39 -2.99 10.06
CA TYR A 160 5.29 -3.68 9.38
C TYR A 160 4.18 -2.72 8.98
N ARG A 161 4.08 -2.40 7.69
CA ARG A 161 3.15 -1.41 7.12
C ARG A 161 3.30 -0.04 7.79
N ASP A 162 4.54 0.36 8.10
CA ASP A 162 4.82 1.61 8.78
C ASP A 162 6.14 2.25 8.32
N SER A 163 6.18 3.58 8.43
CA SER A 163 7.36 4.43 8.23
C SER A 163 7.16 5.76 8.95
N ILE A 164 8.24 6.53 9.12
CA ILE A 164 8.15 7.88 9.70
C ILE A 164 7.14 8.78 8.97
N PHE A 165 7.00 8.64 7.65
CA PHE A 165 6.10 9.47 6.83
C PHE A 165 4.62 9.33 7.19
N LYS A 166 4.25 8.35 8.01
CA LYS A 166 2.89 8.17 8.57
C LYS A 166 2.72 8.89 9.91
N HIS A 167 3.80 9.28 10.56
CA HIS A 167 3.78 9.93 11.86
C HIS A 167 3.51 11.43 11.70
N PRO A 168 2.83 12.07 12.66
CA PRO A 168 2.43 13.47 12.57
C PRO A 168 3.59 14.43 12.23
N ASP A 169 4.76 14.18 12.81
CA ASP A 169 5.95 15.05 12.67
C ASP A 169 6.60 14.97 11.28
N PHE A 170 6.23 14.00 10.45
CA PHE A 170 6.80 13.78 9.12
C PHE A 170 5.76 13.78 7.99
N LYS A 171 4.47 13.93 8.30
CA LYS A 171 3.39 13.93 7.28
C LYS A 171 3.47 15.08 6.28
N HIS A 172 4.25 16.10 6.59
CA HIS A 172 4.47 17.24 5.72
C HIS A 172 5.52 16.98 4.63
N TYR A 173 6.22 15.85 4.65
CA TYR A 173 7.13 15.48 3.57
C TYR A 173 6.39 14.77 2.42
N ALA A 174 6.43 15.37 1.23
CA ALA A 174 5.96 14.77 0.00
C ALA A 174 7.08 13.99 -0.68
N VAL A 175 6.92 12.70 -0.87
CA VAL A 175 7.91 11.87 -1.59
C VAL A 175 7.92 12.25 -3.06
N THR A 176 9.09 12.51 -3.62
CA THR A 176 9.30 12.87 -5.03
C THR A 176 9.99 11.77 -5.83
N SER A 177 10.87 11.00 -5.21
CA SER A 177 11.46 9.80 -5.80
C SER A 177 11.92 8.82 -4.73
N VAL A 178 12.11 7.56 -5.12
CA VAL A 178 12.66 6.50 -4.25
C VAL A 178 13.79 5.82 -4.99
N THR A 179 14.91 5.60 -4.29
CA THR A 179 16.05 4.83 -4.81
C THR A 179 16.07 3.46 -4.18
N PHE A 180 16.11 2.43 -5.01
CA PHE A 180 16.18 1.03 -4.62
C PHE A 180 17.54 0.45 -4.98
N ARG A 181 18.05 -0.49 -4.18
CA ARG A 181 19.19 -1.34 -4.52
C ARG A 181 18.70 -2.73 -4.88
N LEU A 182 18.98 -3.14 -6.10
CA LEU A 182 18.56 -4.42 -6.66
C LEU A 182 19.79 -5.29 -6.91
N ASP A 183 19.56 -6.58 -7.15
CA ASP A 183 20.60 -7.55 -7.37
C ASP A 183 20.67 -7.98 -8.84
N ARG A 184 21.89 -8.18 -9.37
CA ARG A 184 22.12 -8.80 -10.68
C ARG A 184 22.16 -10.33 -10.60
N GLU A 185 22.55 -10.86 -9.46
CA GLU A 185 22.48 -12.28 -9.17
C GLU A 185 21.13 -12.59 -8.53
N PHE A 186 20.40 -13.50 -9.14
CA PHE A 186 19.08 -13.84 -8.68
C PHE A 186 19.10 -14.82 -7.51
N ALA A 187 18.61 -14.38 -6.36
CA ALA A 187 18.37 -15.18 -5.17
C ALA A 187 16.86 -15.14 -4.83
N PRO A 188 16.07 -16.15 -5.25
CA PRO A 188 14.61 -16.10 -5.07
C PRO A 188 14.20 -16.18 -3.61
N VAL A 189 13.27 -15.29 -3.20
CA VAL A 189 12.62 -15.36 -1.88
C VAL A 189 11.30 -16.14 -2.03
N LEU A 190 11.30 -17.42 -1.61
CA LEU A 190 10.16 -18.33 -1.71
C LEU A 190 9.61 -18.73 -0.33
N THR A 191 9.81 -17.90 0.69
CA THR A 191 9.37 -18.17 2.07
C THR A 191 7.85 -18.25 2.22
N TYR A 192 7.11 -17.59 1.32
CA TYR A 192 5.65 -17.70 1.29
C TYR A 192 5.23 -19.02 0.63
N ARG A 193 4.63 -19.94 1.41
CA ARG A 193 4.29 -21.31 1.01
C ARG A 193 3.57 -21.37 -0.33
N GLY A 194 2.53 -20.57 -0.54
CA GLY A 194 1.78 -20.58 -1.80
C GLY A 194 2.60 -20.15 -3.02
N LEU A 195 3.66 -19.34 -2.84
CA LEU A 195 4.59 -18.99 -3.90
C LEU A 195 5.58 -20.14 -4.16
N ALA A 196 6.11 -20.75 -3.10
CA ALA A 196 6.96 -21.94 -3.24
C ALA A 196 6.25 -23.05 -4.03
N GLU A 197 5.00 -23.37 -3.66
CA GLU A 197 4.16 -24.35 -4.37
C GLU A 197 3.92 -23.96 -5.84
N ALA A 198 3.68 -22.68 -6.13
CA ALA A 198 3.47 -22.19 -7.49
C ALA A 198 4.75 -22.24 -8.36
N MET A 199 5.93 -22.29 -7.73
CA MET A 199 7.22 -22.38 -8.41
C MET A 199 7.76 -23.78 -8.55
N GLU A 200 7.10 -24.80 -7.98
CA GLU A 200 7.55 -26.20 -8.10
C GLU A 200 7.65 -26.61 -9.57
N GLY A 201 8.82 -27.16 -9.95
CA GLY A 201 9.11 -27.63 -11.31
C GLY A 201 9.29 -26.54 -12.36
N ARG A 202 9.33 -25.26 -11.96
CA ARG A 202 9.61 -24.14 -12.88
C ARG A 202 11.08 -23.73 -12.82
N GLU A 203 11.58 -23.16 -13.92
CA GLU A 203 12.86 -22.48 -13.90
C GLU A 203 12.79 -21.27 -12.97
N LEU A 204 13.79 -21.13 -12.11
CA LEU A 204 13.87 -20.03 -11.14
C LEU A 204 14.48 -18.79 -11.80
N THR A 205 13.65 -17.90 -12.26
CA THR A 205 14.04 -16.59 -12.82
C THR A 205 13.17 -15.48 -12.20
N PRO A 206 13.64 -14.20 -12.16
CA PRO A 206 12.82 -13.09 -11.69
C PRO A 206 11.48 -12.99 -12.44
N ARG A 207 11.48 -13.27 -13.74
CA ARG A 207 10.28 -13.28 -14.57
C ARG A 207 9.30 -14.37 -14.14
N ALA A 208 9.78 -15.60 -13.93
CA ALA A 208 8.93 -16.70 -13.51
C ALA A 208 8.29 -16.46 -12.13
N VAL A 209 9.06 -15.87 -11.20
CA VAL A 209 8.52 -15.47 -9.88
C VAL A 209 7.48 -14.36 -10.02
N ARG A 210 7.74 -13.31 -10.83
CA ARG A 210 6.76 -12.27 -11.13
C ARG A 210 5.46 -12.86 -11.66
N ASP A 211 5.53 -13.73 -12.65
CA ASP A 211 4.36 -14.35 -13.29
C ASP A 211 3.58 -15.22 -12.30
N ALA A 212 4.26 -15.96 -11.43
CA ALA A 212 3.64 -16.74 -10.36
C ALA A 212 2.92 -15.85 -9.35
N VAL A 213 3.56 -14.75 -8.92
CA VAL A 213 2.95 -13.76 -8.00
C VAL A 213 1.70 -13.13 -8.63
N ILE A 214 1.76 -12.72 -9.89
CA ILE A 214 0.61 -12.17 -10.63
C ILE A 214 -0.53 -13.19 -10.66
N GLY A 215 -0.24 -14.46 -10.99
CA GLY A 215 -1.23 -15.52 -10.99
C GLY A 215 -1.90 -15.73 -9.63
N LEU A 216 -1.09 -15.79 -8.56
CA LEU A 216 -1.59 -15.92 -7.19
C LEU A 216 -2.45 -14.73 -6.77
N ARG A 217 -2.06 -13.50 -7.14
CA ARG A 217 -2.85 -12.31 -6.81
C ARG A 217 -4.18 -12.29 -7.54
N ARG A 218 -4.19 -12.52 -8.83
CA ARG A 218 -5.43 -12.58 -9.65
C ARG A 218 -6.40 -13.68 -9.20
N SER A 219 -5.89 -14.79 -8.67
CA SER A 219 -6.76 -15.84 -8.14
C SER A 219 -7.45 -15.48 -6.83
N LYS A 220 -6.85 -14.60 -6.03
CA LYS A 220 -7.29 -14.28 -4.66
C LYS A 220 -7.91 -12.89 -4.51
N LEU A 221 -7.46 -11.91 -5.28
CA LEU A 221 -7.84 -10.51 -5.15
C LEU A 221 -8.67 -10.06 -6.35
N PRO A 222 -9.70 -9.25 -6.16
CA PRO A 222 -10.43 -8.66 -7.26
C PRO A 222 -9.59 -7.53 -7.89
N ASP A 223 -9.73 -7.37 -9.20
CA ASP A 223 -9.18 -6.21 -9.89
C ASP A 223 -9.95 -4.96 -9.46
N PRO A 224 -9.31 -3.89 -8.95
CA PRO A 224 -10.02 -2.69 -8.55
C PRO A 224 -10.71 -1.94 -9.70
N ASP A 225 -10.28 -2.14 -10.95
CA ASP A 225 -10.93 -1.58 -12.13
C ASP A 225 -12.26 -2.30 -12.46
N GLU A 226 -12.42 -3.57 -12.05
CA GLU A 226 -13.65 -4.34 -12.21
C GLU A 226 -14.55 -4.28 -10.97
N LEU A 227 -13.95 -4.35 -9.78
CA LEU A 227 -14.65 -4.35 -8.50
C LEU A 227 -13.88 -3.48 -7.50
N GLY A 228 -14.39 -2.28 -7.23
CA GLY A 228 -13.75 -1.31 -6.35
C GLY A 228 -13.37 -1.92 -5.00
N ASN A 229 -12.10 -1.81 -4.61
CA ASN A 229 -11.57 -2.37 -3.37
C ASN A 229 -10.29 -1.66 -2.93
N GLY A 230 -9.87 -1.88 -1.69
CA GLY A 230 -8.61 -1.36 -1.13
C GLY A 230 -7.56 -2.45 -0.88
N GLY A 231 -7.63 -3.58 -1.59
CA GLY A 231 -6.78 -4.75 -1.31
C GLY A 231 -7.03 -5.30 0.10
N SER A 232 -5.98 -5.79 0.75
CA SER A 232 -6.08 -6.26 2.15
C SER A 232 -6.26 -5.05 3.08
N PHE A 233 -7.51 -4.75 3.39
CA PHE A 233 -7.89 -3.59 4.21
C PHE A 233 -7.43 -3.72 5.67
N PHE A 234 -7.47 -4.95 6.21
CA PHE A 234 -7.12 -5.22 7.59
C PHE A 234 -5.67 -5.65 7.73
N LYS A 235 -4.97 -5.06 8.71
CA LYS A 235 -3.65 -5.56 9.16
C LYS A 235 -3.83 -6.79 10.03
N ASN A 236 -2.89 -7.71 9.96
CA ASN A 236 -2.79 -8.78 10.94
C ASN A 236 -2.44 -8.16 12.30
N PRO A 237 -3.25 -8.34 13.35
CA PRO A 237 -2.93 -7.80 14.67
C PRO A 237 -1.71 -8.50 15.27
N VAL A 238 -0.87 -7.72 15.94
CA VAL A 238 0.21 -8.24 16.78
C VAL A 238 -0.25 -8.12 18.23
N VAL A 239 -0.22 -9.24 18.94
CA VAL A 239 -0.63 -9.32 20.34
C VAL A 239 0.50 -9.87 21.21
N PRO A 240 0.53 -9.61 22.53
CA PRO A 240 1.47 -10.24 23.44
C PRO A 240 1.37 -11.77 23.41
N LEU A 241 2.47 -12.47 23.69
CA LEU A 241 2.55 -13.93 23.68
C LEU A 241 1.49 -14.58 24.58
N THR A 242 1.23 -14.00 25.76
CA THR A 242 0.20 -14.47 26.70
C THR A 242 -1.18 -14.46 26.06
N LYS A 243 -1.54 -13.37 25.36
CA LYS A 243 -2.84 -13.26 24.69
C LYS A 243 -2.95 -14.21 23.50
N ALA A 244 -1.84 -14.43 22.79
CA ALA A 244 -1.81 -15.39 21.69
C ALA A 244 -2.08 -16.82 22.18
N HIS A 245 -1.49 -17.22 23.31
CA HIS A 245 -1.72 -18.54 23.91
C HIS A 245 -3.18 -18.73 24.34
N GLU A 246 -3.77 -17.77 25.05
CA GLU A 246 -5.19 -17.81 25.42
C GLU A 246 -6.10 -18.03 24.19
N LEU A 247 -5.83 -17.31 23.11
CA LEU A 247 -6.61 -17.43 21.87
C LEU A 247 -6.37 -18.75 21.16
N GLN A 248 -5.15 -19.28 21.18
CA GLN A 248 -4.81 -20.57 20.59
C GLN A 248 -5.42 -21.75 21.35
N GLU A 249 -5.53 -21.65 22.68
CA GLU A 249 -6.27 -22.65 23.49
C GLU A 249 -7.74 -22.72 23.08
N LEU A 250 -8.38 -21.56 22.87
CA LEU A 250 -9.77 -21.48 22.42
C LEU A 250 -9.94 -21.85 20.94
N HIS A 251 -8.92 -21.56 20.12
CA HIS A 251 -8.93 -21.72 18.67
C HIS A 251 -7.64 -22.38 18.16
N PRO A 252 -7.44 -23.68 18.36
CA PRO A 252 -6.18 -24.36 18.00
C PRO A 252 -5.80 -24.30 16.52
N ALA A 253 -6.77 -24.10 15.64
CA ALA A 253 -6.56 -23.96 14.18
C ALA A 253 -6.21 -22.53 13.74
N MET A 254 -6.11 -21.55 14.65
CA MET A 254 -5.83 -20.16 14.31
C MET A 254 -4.38 -20.00 13.83
N PRO A 255 -4.15 -19.55 12.57
CA PRO A 255 -2.80 -19.30 12.06
C PRO A 255 -2.17 -18.11 12.79
N SER A 256 -0.93 -18.28 13.20
CA SER A 256 -0.15 -17.26 13.87
C SER A 256 1.34 -17.35 13.50
N TRP A 257 2.06 -16.25 13.68
CA TRP A 257 3.48 -16.14 13.36
C TRP A 257 4.20 -15.28 14.40
N PRO A 258 5.46 -15.56 14.71
CA PRO A 258 6.26 -14.69 15.57
C PRO A 258 6.32 -13.24 15.03
N ALA A 259 6.35 -12.26 15.91
CA ALA A 259 6.45 -10.84 15.56
C ALA A 259 7.26 -10.08 16.63
N GLY A 260 8.57 -9.95 16.40
CA GLY A 260 9.51 -9.45 17.42
C GLY A 260 9.71 -10.45 18.56
N ASP A 261 10.32 -9.97 19.65
CA ASP A 261 10.75 -10.85 20.76
C ASP A 261 9.56 -11.34 21.62
N ASP A 262 8.53 -10.50 21.82
CA ASP A 262 7.40 -10.80 22.71
C ASP A 262 6.02 -10.75 22.02
N GLY A 263 6.00 -10.63 20.69
CA GLY A 263 4.79 -10.46 19.90
C GLY A 263 4.42 -11.67 19.06
N VAL A 264 3.13 -11.88 18.86
CA VAL A 264 2.60 -12.87 17.92
C VAL A 264 1.61 -12.20 16.98
N LYS A 265 1.85 -12.34 15.68
CA LYS A 265 0.96 -11.87 14.61
C LYS A 265 -0.13 -12.91 14.37
N LEU A 266 -1.40 -12.51 14.47
CA LEU A 266 -2.56 -13.37 14.25
C LEU A 266 -3.13 -13.14 12.84
N SER A 267 -3.75 -14.17 12.25
CA SER A 267 -4.41 -14.06 10.95
C SER A 267 -5.73 -13.30 11.04
N ALA A 268 -5.74 -12.01 10.67
CA ALA A 268 -6.99 -11.24 10.59
C ALA A 268 -8.00 -11.86 9.61
N GLY A 269 -7.54 -12.40 8.48
CA GLY A 269 -8.40 -13.08 7.52
C GLY A 269 -9.13 -14.27 8.12
N TRP A 270 -8.42 -15.12 8.88
CA TRP A 270 -9.03 -16.25 9.59
C TRP A 270 -10.06 -15.77 10.63
N LEU A 271 -9.71 -14.75 11.42
CA LEU A 271 -10.63 -14.18 12.42
C LEU A 271 -11.93 -13.67 11.76
N ILE A 272 -11.84 -12.97 10.64
CA ILE A 272 -13.00 -12.48 9.88
C ILE A 272 -13.83 -13.64 9.32
N GLU A 273 -13.18 -14.71 8.86
CA GLU A 273 -13.86 -15.93 8.41
C GLU A 273 -14.62 -16.63 9.54
N GLN A 274 -14.01 -16.77 10.74
CA GLN A 274 -14.67 -17.37 11.90
C GLN A 274 -15.91 -16.59 12.34
N CYS A 275 -15.92 -15.28 12.12
CA CYS A 275 -17.09 -14.44 12.39
C CYS A 275 -18.15 -14.50 11.28
N GLY A 276 -17.93 -15.30 10.24
CA GLY A 276 -18.86 -15.50 9.14
C GLY A 276 -19.04 -14.29 8.22
N TRP A 277 -18.02 -13.40 8.16
CA TRP A 277 -18.10 -12.19 7.32
C TRP A 277 -17.62 -12.39 5.90
N LYS A 278 -16.83 -13.41 5.62
CA LYS A 278 -16.36 -13.70 4.26
C LYS A 278 -17.54 -13.89 3.30
N GLY A 279 -17.58 -13.09 2.24
CA GLY A 279 -18.66 -13.12 1.26
C GLY A 279 -19.98 -12.43 1.70
N ARG A 280 -20.02 -11.82 2.91
CA ARG A 280 -21.19 -11.06 3.37
C ARG A 280 -21.16 -9.62 2.88
N SER A 281 -22.35 -9.06 2.75
CA SER A 281 -22.53 -7.65 2.41
C SER A 281 -23.44 -6.94 3.41
N LEU A 282 -23.24 -5.62 3.53
CA LEU A 282 -24.10 -4.70 4.24
C LEU A 282 -24.43 -3.54 3.27
N GLY A 283 -25.63 -3.50 2.76
CA GLY A 283 -25.99 -2.58 1.69
C GLY A 283 -25.17 -2.82 0.43
N ARG A 284 -24.47 -1.78 -0.04
CA ARG A 284 -23.61 -1.82 -1.24
C ARG A 284 -22.14 -2.05 -0.95
N ALA A 285 -21.77 -2.25 0.30
CA ALA A 285 -20.44 -2.62 0.75
C ALA A 285 -20.39 -4.09 1.14
N GLY A 286 -19.28 -4.78 0.94
CA GLY A 286 -19.13 -6.19 1.27
C GLY A 286 -17.72 -6.61 1.61
N VAL A 287 -17.59 -7.84 2.12
CA VAL A 287 -16.33 -8.57 2.27
C VAL A 287 -16.21 -9.54 1.10
N TYR A 288 -15.07 -9.53 0.42
CA TYR A 288 -14.87 -10.34 -0.77
C TYR A 288 -14.94 -11.85 -0.48
N GLY A 289 -15.64 -12.61 -1.35
CA GLY A 289 -15.89 -14.03 -1.13
C GLY A 289 -14.65 -14.94 -1.22
N ARG A 290 -13.56 -14.49 -1.89
CA ARG A 290 -12.32 -15.28 -2.01
C ARG A 290 -11.27 -14.89 -0.98
N GLN A 291 -11.34 -13.65 -0.41
CA GLN A 291 -10.37 -13.14 0.55
C GLN A 291 -11.06 -12.25 1.59
N ALA A 292 -11.11 -12.72 2.83
CA ALA A 292 -11.82 -12.04 3.91
C ALA A 292 -11.21 -10.69 4.33
N LEU A 293 -9.92 -10.44 4.00
CA LEU A 293 -9.26 -9.16 4.26
C LEU A 293 -9.71 -8.03 3.32
N VAL A 294 -10.41 -8.35 2.23
CA VAL A 294 -10.72 -7.40 1.16
C VAL A 294 -12.16 -6.89 1.33
N LEU A 295 -12.29 -5.59 1.58
CA LEU A 295 -13.56 -4.89 1.46
C LEU A 295 -13.80 -4.49 0.01
N VAL A 296 -15.05 -4.61 -0.44
CA VAL A 296 -15.45 -4.34 -1.81
C VAL A 296 -16.63 -3.38 -1.89
N ASN A 297 -16.60 -2.52 -2.90
CA ASN A 297 -17.72 -1.70 -3.34
C ASN A 297 -18.52 -2.48 -4.39
N LEU A 298 -19.70 -2.95 -4.03
CA LEU A 298 -20.59 -3.74 -4.91
C LEU A 298 -21.34 -2.89 -5.96
N GLY A 299 -20.99 -1.62 -6.05
CA GLY A 299 -21.56 -0.64 -6.96
C GLY A 299 -22.28 0.48 -6.23
N GLY A 300 -21.74 1.70 -6.29
CA GLY A 300 -22.30 2.91 -5.67
C GLY A 300 -22.32 2.91 -4.14
N ALA A 301 -21.46 2.13 -3.47
CA ALA A 301 -21.28 2.23 -2.03
C ALA A 301 -20.69 3.59 -1.66
N THR A 302 -21.06 4.09 -0.51
CA THR A 302 -20.45 5.26 0.12
C THR A 302 -19.28 4.83 1.01
N GLY A 303 -18.35 5.75 1.26
CA GLY A 303 -17.26 5.47 2.21
C GLY A 303 -17.77 5.17 3.62
N ARG A 304 -18.93 5.71 4.01
CA ARG A 304 -19.59 5.40 5.28
C ARG A 304 -20.10 3.96 5.32
N GLU A 305 -20.69 3.43 4.25
CA GLU A 305 -21.12 2.02 4.19
C GLU A 305 -19.92 1.08 4.32
N LEU A 306 -18.80 1.36 3.64
CA LEU A 306 -17.55 0.60 3.80
C LEU A 306 -16.98 0.71 5.21
N SER A 307 -16.99 1.91 5.80
CA SER A 307 -16.53 2.15 7.18
C SER A 307 -17.39 1.40 8.21
N LEU A 308 -18.70 1.24 7.98
CA LEU A 308 -19.59 0.51 8.88
C LEU A 308 -19.23 -0.98 8.98
N ILE A 309 -18.77 -1.61 7.89
CA ILE A 309 -18.27 -2.98 7.94
C ILE A 309 -17.05 -3.04 8.85
N HIS A 310 -16.14 -2.06 8.77
CA HIS A 310 -14.98 -1.95 9.64
C HIS A 310 -15.35 -1.77 11.13
N ILE A 311 -16.40 -0.99 11.44
CA ILE A 311 -16.82 -0.69 12.82
C ILE A 311 -17.69 -1.82 13.40
N SER A 312 -18.54 -2.45 12.60
CA SER A 312 -19.40 -3.58 13.00
C SER A 312 -18.65 -4.92 13.06
N GLU A 313 -17.35 -4.83 12.94
CA GLU A 313 -16.43 -5.93 12.78
C GLU A 313 -16.43 -7.01 13.82
N PRO A 314 -16.07 -8.17 13.32
CA PRO A 314 -16.03 -9.44 14.03
C PRO A 314 -15.00 -9.55 15.16
N THR A 315 -13.94 -8.75 15.17
CA THR A 315 -12.97 -8.71 16.28
C THR A 315 -13.62 -8.34 17.60
N ARG A 316 -14.73 -7.59 17.57
CA ARG A 316 -15.53 -7.25 18.74
C ARG A 316 -16.22 -8.47 19.36
N HIS A 317 -16.60 -9.47 18.55
CA HIS A 317 -17.21 -10.72 19.02
C HIS A 317 -16.18 -11.68 19.61
N LEU A 318 -14.92 -11.62 19.18
CA LEU A 318 -13.84 -12.44 19.72
C LEU A 318 -13.14 -11.82 20.92
N ARG A 319 -13.61 -10.66 21.44
CA ARG A 319 -13.02 -9.92 22.58
C ARG A 319 -11.50 -9.73 22.46
N ILE A 320 -11.02 -9.42 21.25
CA ILE A 320 -9.64 -9.00 21.01
C ILE A 320 -9.63 -7.47 21.13
N SER A 321 -9.73 -6.98 22.34
CA SER A 321 -9.59 -5.55 22.68
C SER A 321 -8.46 -5.41 23.68
#